data_129e0bbf4075bebf9a86a480a891585d
#
_entry.id   129e0bbf4075bebf9a86a480a891585d
#
_cell.length_a   1.000
_cell.length_b   1.000
_cell.length_c   1.000
_cell.angle_alpha   90.00
_cell.angle_beta   90.00
_cell.angle_gamma   90.00
#
_symmetry.space_group_name_H-M   'P 1'
#
loop_
_entity.id
_entity.type
_entity.pdbx_description
1 polymer ?
#
loop_
_entity_poly.entity_id
_entity_poly.type
_entity_poly.pdbx_seq_one_letter_code
_entity_poly.pdbx_strand_id
1 'polypeptide(L)'
;MRRLAATIVVPVLLFVSATLVALHRTDSAVLPLVAAVPAHAMEQNASNGGCPPGQPAAPQPGPGFVPTQDCQGWVPANHPAARGAAGAPSASSAPGSFGCPAGMPATPSPGDTFVPTQDCTGWVPRDHPSARHISTFDDVIASTKDALFEQGKQIFRFDTFGDEAFWGDTLRLHQAIAGQANGGVGPGLSPAQALALGLKVDVNAVPAPVLAALRGGRLDLTNPANTIALLKANAVVGLTVFQNDSGAIRSMGIQCALCHSTVDDSLAPGIGNRLDGWANRDLDVGAIIALAPNLQPLVDLLGVSDATVRSVLRSWGPGKFDAELILDGKAVNPQQVSHGVVTGTNVPAATLIPPAYGLAGINLHTWTGWGSIPHWNAFVANLEMHGIGSFFDPRLNDAAQFPIAARNGFGNIVRDPDADLITPKLPALHHYQVSIPAPAPPAGSFDPAAAARGDEVFNGAGRCGSCHREPLFTEPGWNLHAGAEIGIDNFQADRAPDHKYRTSPLKGLFAHQKGGFFHDGRFATLLQVVQHYNLALNLNLTTQQMNDLVEYLKSL
;
A
#
# COMPACT_ATOMS: atom_id res chain seq x y z
N MET A 1 40.65 14.96 54.95
CA MET A 1 41.46 13.73 55.06
C MET A 1 41.11 12.87 53.85
N ARG A 2 41.97 12.93 52.86
CA ARG A 2 42.86 11.86 52.36
C ARG A 2 42.10 10.63 51.85
N ARG A 3 42.04 10.55 50.45
CA ARG A 3 42.65 9.52 49.55
C ARG A 3 41.78 8.25 49.41
N LEU A 4 41.59 7.61 48.26
CA LEU A 4 42.49 7.28 47.15
C LEU A 4 41.65 6.97 45.87
N ALA A 5 42.21 7.33 44.71
CA ALA A 5 41.82 6.88 43.40
C ALA A 5 42.36 5.45 43.15
N ALA A 6 41.67 4.67 42.36
CA ALA A 6 42.25 3.49 41.72
C ALA A 6 41.85 3.48 40.23
N THR A 7 42.84 3.79 39.41
CA THR A 7 42.87 3.69 37.97
C THR A 7 43.17 2.23 37.58
N ILE A 8 42.36 1.59 36.75
CA ILE A 8 42.73 0.35 36.08
C ILE A 8 42.82 0.63 34.58
N VAL A 9 44.04 0.55 34.08
CA VAL A 9 44.44 0.54 32.68
C VAL A 9 44.49 -0.90 32.22
N VAL A 10 43.87 -1.24 31.09
CA VAL A 10 44.07 -2.50 30.38
C VAL A 10 44.36 -2.20 28.91
N PRO A 11 45.39 -2.84 28.35
CA PRO A 11 46.03 -2.39 27.12
C PRO A 11 45.36 -2.89 25.85
N VAL A 12 45.46 -2.06 24.82
CA VAL A 12 45.16 -2.30 23.39
C VAL A 12 46.24 -3.22 22.81
N LEU A 13 45.87 -4.30 22.18
CA LEU A 13 46.72 -5.07 21.29
C LEU A 13 46.32 -4.80 19.83
N LEU A 14 47.15 -4.04 19.17
CA LEU A 14 47.21 -3.84 17.74
C LEU A 14 47.81 -5.07 17.05
N PHE A 15 47.13 -5.64 16.05
CA PHE A 15 47.79 -6.40 14.99
C PHE A 15 47.66 -5.62 13.68
N VAL A 16 48.80 -5.07 13.27
CA VAL A 16 49.07 -4.52 11.95
C VAL A 16 49.62 -5.68 11.10
N SER A 17 49.05 -5.93 9.96
CA SER A 17 49.70 -6.65 8.86
C SER A 17 49.58 -5.80 7.60
N ALA A 18 50.69 -5.17 7.27
CA ALA A 18 50.89 -4.48 6.03
C ALA A 18 51.26 -5.47 4.93
N THR A 19 50.66 -5.32 3.76
CA THR A 19 51.28 -5.80 2.51
C THR A 19 51.12 -4.70 1.46
N LEU A 20 52.22 -4.05 1.15
CA LEU A 20 52.45 -3.18 0.01
C LEU A 20 52.44 -4.00 -1.29
N VAL A 21 51.74 -3.58 -2.32
CA VAL A 21 52.17 -3.79 -3.71
C VAL A 21 51.85 -2.55 -4.55
N ALA A 22 52.81 -2.21 -5.36
CA ALA A 22 53.10 -0.97 -6.04
C ALA A 22 52.10 -0.55 -7.13
N LEU A 23 52.08 0.77 -7.32
CA LEU A 23 51.58 1.49 -8.49
C LEU A 23 52.25 1.05 -9.80
N HIS A 24 51.48 0.86 -10.85
CA HIS A 24 51.84 1.21 -12.22
C HIS A 24 50.62 1.79 -12.94
N ARG A 25 50.80 3.06 -13.36
CA ARG A 25 49.92 3.71 -14.35
C ARG A 25 50.31 3.23 -15.73
N THR A 26 49.33 2.92 -16.58
CA THR A 26 49.38 3.18 -18.01
C THR A 26 47.97 3.42 -18.55
N ASP A 27 47.88 4.47 -19.37
CA ASP A 27 46.70 4.96 -20.07
C ASP A 27 46.21 4.00 -21.16
N SER A 28 44.96 4.21 -21.51
CA SER A 28 44.31 4.11 -22.83
C SER A 28 43.67 2.80 -23.26
N ALA A 29 42.43 3.04 -23.73
CA ALA A 29 41.69 2.38 -24.79
C ALA A 29 40.50 1.51 -24.35
N VAL A 30 39.33 2.12 -24.56
CA VAL A 30 38.01 1.52 -24.67
C VAL A 30 37.97 0.54 -25.85
N LEU A 31 37.67 -0.72 -25.60
CA LEU A 31 37.03 -1.62 -26.57
C LEU A 31 36.29 -2.77 -25.82
N PRO A 32 35.15 -3.22 -26.30
CA PRO A 32 34.34 -4.19 -25.57
C PRO A 32 34.90 -5.58 -25.72
N LEU A 33 35.21 -6.22 -24.60
CA LEU A 33 35.59 -7.63 -24.59
C LEU A 33 34.32 -8.48 -24.62
N VAL A 34 33.97 -8.97 -25.79
CA VAL A 34 33.13 -10.17 -25.94
C VAL A 34 33.97 -11.36 -25.52
N ALA A 35 33.75 -11.88 -24.33
CA ALA A 35 34.34 -13.14 -23.90
C ALA A 35 33.70 -14.28 -24.69
N ALA A 36 34.49 -14.90 -25.59
CA ALA A 36 34.12 -16.16 -26.23
C ALA A 36 34.14 -17.29 -25.19
N VAL A 37 32.99 -17.86 -24.92
CA VAL A 37 32.87 -19.12 -24.20
C VAL A 37 33.20 -20.26 -25.18
N PRO A 38 34.07 -21.22 -24.83
CA PRO A 38 34.42 -22.34 -25.73
C PRO A 38 33.19 -23.20 -26.00
N ALA A 39 32.95 -23.45 -27.28
CA ALA A 39 31.91 -24.36 -27.74
C ALA A 39 32.28 -25.79 -27.34
N HIS A 40 31.67 -26.29 -26.28
CA HIS A 40 31.47 -27.74 -26.14
C HIS A 40 30.27 -28.10 -27.00
N ALA A 41 30.57 -28.76 -28.13
CA ALA A 41 29.59 -29.47 -28.91
C ALA A 41 29.02 -30.61 -28.04
N MET A 42 27.90 -30.32 -27.37
CA MET A 42 26.94 -31.35 -27.02
C MET A 42 25.95 -31.42 -28.17
N GLU A 43 25.93 -32.56 -28.85
CA GLU A 43 24.78 -32.98 -29.64
C GLU A 43 23.55 -32.94 -28.77
N GLN A 44 22.90 -31.78 -28.74
CA GLN A 44 21.52 -31.69 -28.29
C GLN A 44 20.65 -31.90 -29.52
N ASN A 45 20.20 -33.11 -29.66
CA ASN A 45 18.96 -33.43 -30.33
C ASN A 45 17.79 -32.78 -29.53
N ALA A 46 17.84 -31.47 -29.35
CA ALA A 46 16.73 -30.68 -28.88
C ALA A 46 15.81 -30.55 -30.09
N SER A 47 14.79 -31.37 -30.11
CA SER A 47 13.66 -31.21 -31.00
C SER A 47 13.26 -29.74 -30.98
N ASN A 48 13.43 -29.03 -32.09
CA ASN A 48 12.91 -27.68 -32.36
C ASN A 48 11.36 -27.68 -32.38
N GLY A 49 10.72 -28.42 -31.49
CA GLY A 49 9.28 -28.55 -31.41
C GLY A 49 8.59 -28.88 -32.74
N GLY A 50 9.31 -29.48 -33.69
CA GLY A 50 8.79 -29.84 -35.02
C GLY A 50 8.75 -28.69 -36.03
N CYS A 51 9.39 -27.53 -35.76
CA CYS A 51 9.52 -26.45 -36.74
C CYS A 51 10.59 -26.78 -37.81
N PRO A 52 10.47 -26.18 -39.03
CA PRO A 52 11.49 -26.28 -40.07
C PRO A 52 12.87 -25.78 -39.58
N PRO A 53 13.98 -26.29 -40.14
CA PRO A 53 15.32 -25.83 -39.82
C PRO A 53 15.43 -24.29 -40.03
N GLY A 54 15.98 -23.61 -39.01
CA GLY A 54 16.14 -22.14 -39.04
C GLY A 54 14.93 -21.30 -38.61
N GLN A 55 13.88 -21.94 -38.10
CA GLN A 55 12.72 -21.25 -37.53
C GLN A 55 12.46 -21.69 -36.08
N PRO A 56 11.99 -20.75 -35.21
CA PRO A 56 11.89 -19.32 -35.46
C PRO A 56 13.24 -18.66 -35.75
N ALA A 57 13.24 -17.64 -36.64
CA ALA A 57 14.48 -16.97 -37.05
C ALA A 57 15.15 -16.18 -35.92
N ALA A 58 14.38 -15.78 -34.90
CA ALA A 58 14.89 -15.12 -33.70
C ALA A 58 15.43 -16.16 -32.68
N PRO A 59 16.52 -15.86 -31.95
CA PRO A 59 17.02 -16.74 -30.92
C PRO A 59 16.00 -16.95 -29.79
N GLN A 60 16.01 -18.14 -29.17
CA GLN A 60 15.14 -18.42 -28.04
C GLN A 60 15.42 -17.48 -26.87
N PRO A 61 14.41 -16.79 -26.32
CA PRO A 61 14.61 -15.79 -25.26
C PRO A 61 15.13 -16.38 -23.92
N GLY A 62 14.93 -17.67 -23.68
CA GLY A 62 15.38 -18.35 -22.46
C GLY A 62 14.71 -19.71 -22.23
N PRO A 63 15.09 -20.44 -21.18
CA PRO A 63 14.44 -21.69 -20.83
C PRO A 63 12.95 -21.43 -20.49
N GLY A 64 12.09 -22.33 -20.92
CA GLY A 64 10.63 -22.21 -20.75
C GLY A 64 9.90 -21.56 -21.90
N PHE A 65 10.60 -21.08 -22.94
CA PHE A 65 9.99 -20.64 -24.18
C PHE A 65 9.99 -21.76 -25.22
N VAL A 66 8.90 -21.88 -25.95
CA VAL A 66 8.74 -22.84 -27.04
C VAL A 66 8.32 -22.09 -28.32
N PRO A 67 8.56 -22.65 -29.52
CA PRO A 67 8.11 -22.03 -30.76
C PRO A 67 6.59 -21.85 -30.77
N THR A 68 6.13 -20.80 -31.46
CA THR A 68 4.71 -20.63 -31.81
C THR A 68 4.27 -21.72 -32.79
N GLN A 69 2.97 -21.98 -32.87
CA GLN A 69 2.42 -23.00 -33.77
C GLN A 69 2.78 -22.79 -35.25
N ASP A 70 2.92 -21.53 -35.67
CA ASP A 70 3.32 -21.10 -37.00
C ASP A 70 4.84 -21.04 -37.19
N CYS A 71 5.62 -21.35 -36.17
CA CYS A 71 7.08 -21.29 -36.15
C CYS A 71 7.68 -19.90 -36.43
N GLN A 72 6.94 -18.82 -36.24
CA GLN A 72 7.41 -17.46 -36.49
C GLN A 72 8.04 -16.78 -35.27
N GLY A 73 7.78 -17.28 -34.08
CA GLY A 73 8.28 -16.68 -32.82
C GLY A 73 8.39 -17.66 -31.67
N TRP A 74 8.67 -17.12 -30.49
CA TRP A 74 8.79 -17.85 -29.23
C TRP A 74 7.77 -17.35 -28.22
N VAL A 75 7.14 -18.28 -27.52
CA VAL A 75 6.19 -17.99 -26.44
C VAL A 75 6.46 -18.88 -25.25
N PRO A 76 6.06 -18.49 -24.01
CA PRO A 76 6.10 -19.38 -22.87
C PRO A 76 5.40 -20.71 -23.15
N ALA A 77 5.90 -21.82 -22.60
CA ALA A 77 5.38 -23.16 -22.90
C ALA A 77 3.89 -23.37 -22.55
N ASN A 78 3.35 -22.55 -21.64
CA ASN A 78 1.93 -22.52 -21.27
C ASN A 78 1.09 -21.54 -22.11
N HIS A 79 1.69 -20.84 -23.09
CA HIS A 79 0.98 -19.91 -23.93
C HIS A 79 0.07 -20.64 -24.93
N PRO A 80 -1.15 -20.13 -25.24
CA PRO A 80 -2.06 -20.77 -26.18
C PRO A 80 -1.51 -20.98 -27.60
N ALA A 81 -0.56 -20.13 -28.02
CA ALA A 81 0.14 -20.25 -29.30
C ALA A 81 1.40 -21.15 -29.23
N ALA A 82 1.68 -21.79 -28.08
CA ALA A 82 2.84 -22.67 -27.94
C ALA A 82 2.69 -23.93 -28.81
N ARG A 83 3.76 -24.27 -29.54
CA ARG A 83 3.80 -25.51 -30.33
C ARG A 83 3.99 -26.73 -29.43
N GLY A 84 3.08 -27.68 -29.53
CA GLY A 84 3.13 -28.91 -28.72
C GLY A 84 2.51 -28.76 -27.32
N ALA A 85 1.83 -27.63 -27.02
CA ALA A 85 1.01 -27.54 -25.83
C ALA A 85 -0.12 -28.59 -25.91
N ALA A 86 -0.11 -29.56 -25.03
CA ALA A 86 -1.18 -30.52 -24.93
C ALA A 86 -2.48 -29.80 -24.56
N GLY A 87 -3.41 -29.72 -25.51
CA GLY A 87 -4.70 -29.07 -25.32
C GLY A 87 -4.83 -27.64 -25.85
N ALA A 88 -3.83 -27.07 -26.53
CA ALA A 88 -4.04 -25.83 -27.28
C ALA A 88 -4.85 -26.16 -28.55
N PRO A 89 -6.02 -25.52 -28.77
CA PRO A 89 -6.75 -25.72 -30.04
C PRO A 89 -5.89 -25.22 -31.17
N SER A 90 -5.63 -26.08 -32.17
CA SER A 90 -4.97 -25.64 -33.41
C SER A 90 -5.81 -24.54 -34.05
N ALA A 91 -5.19 -23.44 -34.48
CA ALA A 91 -5.86 -22.30 -35.13
C ALA A 91 -6.47 -22.63 -36.49
N SER A 92 -6.67 -23.89 -36.84
CA SER A 92 -7.35 -24.41 -38.03
C SER A 92 -8.57 -25.28 -37.67
N SER A 93 -9.18 -25.12 -36.50
CA SER A 93 -10.50 -25.71 -36.31
C SER A 93 -11.52 -24.88 -37.10
N ALA A 94 -12.16 -25.50 -38.08
CA ALA A 94 -13.36 -24.98 -38.69
C ALA A 94 -14.32 -24.43 -37.62
N PRO A 95 -15.13 -23.37 -37.92
CA PRO A 95 -16.09 -22.86 -36.96
C PRO A 95 -16.96 -24.03 -36.50
N GLY A 96 -16.78 -24.47 -35.22
CA GLY A 96 -17.58 -25.55 -34.66
C GLY A 96 -16.89 -26.59 -33.79
N SER A 97 -15.54 -26.71 -33.74
CA SER A 97 -14.94 -27.71 -32.84
C SER A 97 -14.64 -27.12 -31.46
N PHE A 98 -15.58 -27.23 -30.56
CA PHE A 98 -15.47 -26.84 -29.16
C PHE A 98 -14.57 -27.80 -28.34
N GLY A 99 -13.48 -28.34 -28.95
CA GLY A 99 -12.59 -29.30 -28.29
C GLY A 99 -13.24 -30.66 -27.99
N CYS A 100 -14.32 -30.98 -28.67
CA CYS A 100 -14.89 -32.31 -28.67
C CYS A 100 -14.11 -33.24 -29.61
N PRO A 101 -14.15 -34.58 -29.37
CA PRO A 101 -13.63 -35.55 -30.30
C PRO A 101 -14.21 -35.40 -31.71
N ALA A 102 -13.45 -35.74 -32.73
CA ALA A 102 -13.91 -35.63 -34.11
C ALA A 102 -15.22 -36.41 -34.31
N GLY A 103 -16.23 -35.72 -34.88
CA GLY A 103 -17.55 -36.32 -35.09
C GLY A 103 -18.53 -36.19 -33.90
N MET A 104 -18.15 -35.45 -32.85
CA MET A 104 -19.02 -35.23 -31.69
C MET A 104 -19.30 -33.73 -31.47
N PRO A 105 -20.52 -33.33 -31.10
CA PRO A 105 -21.71 -34.18 -31.05
C PRO A 105 -22.07 -34.76 -32.39
N ALA A 106 -22.60 -35.97 -32.42
CA ALA A 106 -22.94 -36.65 -33.69
C ALA A 106 -24.04 -35.96 -34.48
N THR A 107 -24.80 -35.09 -33.88
CA THR A 107 -25.82 -34.24 -34.53
C THR A 107 -25.26 -32.87 -34.89
N PRO A 108 -25.67 -32.27 -36.04
CA PRO A 108 -25.25 -30.91 -36.39
C PRO A 108 -25.72 -29.87 -35.37
N SER A 109 -24.95 -28.77 -35.20
CA SER A 109 -25.34 -27.68 -34.31
C SER A 109 -26.71 -27.08 -34.73
N PRO A 110 -27.60 -26.84 -33.75
CA PRO A 110 -28.87 -26.17 -34.03
C PRO A 110 -28.74 -24.69 -34.43
N GLY A 111 -27.58 -24.08 -34.23
CA GLY A 111 -27.29 -22.67 -34.57
C GLY A 111 -26.16 -22.09 -33.72
N ASP A 112 -25.77 -20.84 -34.02
CA ASP A 112 -24.61 -20.16 -33.40
C ASP A 112 -24.75 -19.85 -31.93
N THR A 113 -25.95 -19.93 -31.38
CA THR A 113 -26.21 -19.75 -29.93
C THR A 113 -26.08 -21.03 -29.14
N PHE A 114 -25.85 -22.18 -29.78
CA PHE A 114 -25.68 -23.47 -29.13
C PHE A 114 -24.21 -23.87 -29.06
N VAL A 115 -23.85 -24.51 -27.98
CA VAL A 115 -22.52 -25.11 -27.74
C VAL A 115 -22.70 -26.56 -27.34
N PRO A 116 -21.69 -27.44 -27.56
CA PRO A 116 -21.75 -28.80 -27.09
C PRO A 116 -21.94 -28.89 -25.58
N THR A 117 -22.55 -29.97 -25.11
CA THR A 117 -22.53 -30.35 -23.71
C THR A 117 -21.10 -30.68 -23.24
N GLN A 118 -20.84 -30.64 -21.91
CA GLN A 118 -19.51 -30.94 -21.33
C GLN A 118 -18.97 -32.29 -21.77
N ASP A 119 -19.83 -33.29 -21.95
CA ASP A 119 -19.50 -34.63 -22.39
C ASP A 119 -19.46 -34.81 -23.92
N CYS A 120 -19.68 -33.72 -24.66
CA CYS A 120 -19.73 -33.69 -26.12
C CYS A 120 -20.83 -34.56 -26.76
N THR A 121 -21.89 -34.93 -26.04
CA THR A 121 -22.94 -35.82 -26.55
C THR A 121 -24.11 -35.08 -27.21
N GLY A 122 -24.28 -33.79 -26.91
CA GLY A 122 -25.38 -32.98 -27.41
C GLY A 122 -25.06 -31.49 -27.52
N TRP A 123 -26.08 -30.70 -27.85
CA TRP A 123 -26.00 -29.24 -27.97
C TRP A 123 -26.93 -28.57 -26.97
N VAL A 124 -26.45 -27.52 -26.33
CA VAL A 124 -27.24 -26.72 -25.36
C VAL A 124 -26.97 -25.24 -25.61
N PRO A 125 -27.89 -24.33 -25.21
CA PRO A 125 -27.63 -22.89 -25.22
C PRO A 125 -26.35 -22.57 -24.43
N ARG A 126 -25.63 -21.49 -24.80
CA ARG A 126 -24.34 -21.11 -24.19
C ARG A 126 -24.41 -20.87 -22.69
N ASP A 127 -25.57 -20.45 -22.18
CA ASP A 127 -25.84 -20.17 -20.78
C ASP A 127 -26.37 -21.40 -20.00
N HIS A 128 -26.49 -22.55 -20.66
CA HIS A 128 -26.96 -23.77 -20.01
C HIS A 128 -25.89 -24.34 -19.05
N PRO A 129 -26.28 -24.85 -17.84
CA PRO A 129 -25.30 -25.39 -16.87
C PRO A 129 -24.43 -26.54 -17.41
N SER A 130 -24.89 -27.27 -18.41
CA SER A 130 -24.15 -28.33 -19.08
C SER A 130 -23.38 -27.87 -20.33
N ALA A 131 -23.33 -26.57 -20.61
CA ALA A 131 -22.58 -26.03 -21.73
C ALA A 131 -21.09 -26.34 -21.58
N ARG A 132 -20.43 -26.75 -22.67
CA ARG A 132 -18.98 -26.92 -22.70
C ARG A 132 -18.33 -25.54 -22.82
N HIS A 133 -17.69 -25.14 -21.78
CA HIS A 133 -16.87 -23.93 -21.75
C HIS A 133 -15.45 -24.28 -22.20
N ILE A 134 -15.05 -23.77 -23.37
CA ILE A 134 -13.64 -23.76 -23.75
C ILE A 134 -13.08 -22.47 -23.18
N SER A 135 -12.09 -22.55 -22.30
CA SER A 135 -11.37 -21.38 -21.79
C SER A 135 -10.71 -20.67 -22.97
N THR A 136 -11.21 -19.49 -23.31
CA THR A 136 -10.56 -18.58 -24.26
C THR A 136 -9.43 -17.85 -23.55
N PHE A 137 -8.58 -17.13 -24.31
CA PHE A 137 -7.58 -16.27 -23.69
C PHE A 137 -8.23 -15.15 -22.86
N ASP A 138 -9.40 -14.68 -23.28
CA ASP A 138 -10.18 -13.71 -22.50
C ASP A 138 -10.67 -14.30 -21.17
N ASP A 139 -11.04 -15.59 -21.14
CA ASP A 139 -11.37 -16.27 -19.89
C ASP A 139 -10.16 -16.39 -18.96
N VAL A 140 -8.96 -16.63 -19.52
CA VAL A 140 -7.70 -16.63 -18.76
C VAL A 140 -7.41 -15.26 -18.18
N ILE A 141 -7.58 -14.19 -18.97
CA ILE A 141 -7.43 -12.81 -18.48
C ILE A 141 -8.42 -12.54 -17.36
N ALA A 142 -9.71 -12.85 -17.55
CA ALA A 142 -10.74 -12.62 -16.54
C ALA A 142 -10.46 -13.38 -15.25
N SER A 143 -10.15 -14.68 -15.33
CA SER A 143 -9.86 -15.50 -14.15
C SER A 143 -8.61 -15.06 -13.41
N THR A 144 -7.57 -14.65 -14.14
CA THR A 144 -6.33 -14.10 -13.54
C THR A 144 -6.62 -12.79 -12.81
N LYS A 145 -7.38 -11.89 -13.44
CA LYS A 145 -7.79 -10.62 -12.82
C LYS A 145 -8.59 -10.86 -11.54
N ASP A 146 -9.58 -11.75 -11.57
CA ASP A 146 -10.43 -12.04 -10.42
C ASP A 146 -9.62 -12.70 -9.28
N ALA A 147 -8.71 -13.61 -9.61
CA ALA A 147 -7.81 -14.23 -8.63
C ALA A 147 -6.88 -13.20 -7.96
N LEU A 148 -6.27 -12.29 -8.73
CA LEU A 148 -5.43 -11.22 -8.21
C LEU A 148 -6.23 -10.24 -7.33
N PHE A 149 -7.47 -9.93 -7.73
CA PHE A 149 -8.35 -9.05 -6.94
C PHE A 149 -8.65 -9.65 -5.57
N GLU A 150 -9.12 -10.91 -5.51
CA GLU A 150 -9.46 -11.54 -4.23
C GLU A 150 -8.21 -11.78 -3.36
N GLN A 151 -7.09 -12.20 -3.96
CA GLN A 151 -5.82 -12.32 -3.25
C GLN A 151 -5.37 -10.96 -2.68
N GLY A 152 -5.40 -9.90 -3.48
CA GLY A 152 -5.01 -8.56 -3.05
C GLY A 152 -5.89 -8.01 -1.95
N LYS A 153 -7.19 -8.29 -1.99
CA LYS A 153 -8.15 -7.94 -0.95
C LYS A 153 -7.85 -8.66 0.38
N GLN A 154 -7.51 -9.96 0.32
CA GLN A 154 -7.09 -10.71 1.51
C GLN A 154 -5.80 -10.15 2.10
N ILE A 155 -4.81 -9.83 1.26
CA ILE A 155 -3.55 -9.21 1.69
C ILE A 155 -3.83 -7.85 2.34
N PHE A 156 -4.57 -6.98 1.68
CA PHE A 156 -4.88 -5.64 2.19
C PHE A 156 -5.59 -5.66 3.55
N ARG A 157 -6.51 -6.62 3.72
CA ARG A 157 -7.39 -6.69 4.90
C ARG A 157 -6.80 -7.45 6.08
N PHE A 158 -5.94 -8.46 5.83
CA PHE A 158 -5.61 -9.45 6.86
C PHE A 158 -4.14 -9.86 6.92
N ASP A 159 -3.29 -9.44 5.96
CA ASP A 159 -1.90 -9.86 5.95
C ASP A 159 -1.04 -8.94 6.85
N THR A 160 -0.26 -9.54 7.72
CA THR A 160 0.66 -8.85 8.63
C THR A 160 2.10 -8.86 8.12
N PHE A 161 2.39 -9.58 7.04
CA PHE A 161 3.73 -9.73 6.50
C PHE A 161 4.78 -10.22 7.52
N GLY A 162 4.34 -10.88 8.60
CA GLY A 162 5.21 -11.32 9.69
C GLY A 162 5.50 -10.24 10.74
N ASP A 163 4.81 -9.12 10.71
CA ASP A 163 5.04 -7.97 11.60
C ASP A 163 4.60 -8.20 13.06
N GLU A 164 3.88 -9.31 13.32
CA GLU A 164 3.53 -9.74 14.68
C GLU A 164 4.77 -9.98 15.55
N ALA A 165 5.90 -10.31 14.96
CA ALA A 165 7.18 -10.41 15.65
C ALA A 165 7.63 -9.06 16.26
N PHE A 166 7.27 -7.96 15.63
CA PHE A 166 7.55 -6.62 16.14
C PHE A 166 6.45 -6.10 17.05
N TRP A 167 5.21 -5.99 16.56
CA TRP A 167 4.10 -5.39 17.31
C TRP A 167 3.66 -6.23 18.51
N GLY A 168 3.62 -7.54 18.32
CA GLY A 168 3.20 -8.49 19.33
C GLY A 168 4.36 -8.96 20.22
N ASP A 169 5.39 -9.57 19.64
CA ASP A 169 6.41 -10.26 20.43
C ASP A 169 7.41 -9.27 21.03
N THR A 170 7.82 -8.21 20.29
CA THR A 170 8.81 -7.23 20.74
C THR A 170 8.18 -6.09 21.55
N LEU A 171 7.23 -5.35 20.98
CA LEU A 171 6.58 -4.21 21.65
C LEU A 171 5.53 -4.66 22.67
N ARG A 172 5.02 -5.88 22.55
CA ARG A 172 4.00 -6.51 23.42
C ARG A 172 2.68 -5.73 23.48
N LEU A 173 2.30 -5.07 22.36
CA LEU A 173 1.11 -4.23 22.31
C LEU A 173 -0.16 -5.01 22.68
N HIS A 174 -0.27 -6.28 22.25
CA HIS A 174 -1.38 -7.17 22.62
C HIS A 174 -1.58 -7.30 24.13
N GLN A 175 -0.50 -7.23 24.94
CA GLN A 175 -0.60 -7.33 26.39
C GLN A 175 -1.26 -6.10 27.02
N ALA A 176 -0.96 -4.89 26.48
CA ALA A 176 -1.61 -3.66 26.93
C ALA A 176 -3.10 -3.63 26.54
N ILE A 177 -3.43 -4.17 25.35
CA ILE A 177 -4.83 -4.28 24.91
C ILE A 177 -5.60 -5.30 25.76
N ALA A 178 -5.01 -6.45 26.07
CA ALA A 178 -5.64 -7.48 26.88
C ALA A 178 -5.88 -7.02 28.33
N GLY A 179 -4.91 -6.35 28.92
CA GLY A 179 -4.94 -5.97 30.33
C GLY A 179 -4.70 -7.15 31.29
N GLN A 180 -4.37 -6.85 32.52
CA GLN A 180 -4.01 -7.85 33.54
C GLN A 180 -5.12 -8.89 33.77
N ALA A 181 -6.38 -8.46 33.73
CA ALA A 181 -7.52 -9.35 33.94
C ALA A 181 -7.67 -10.43 32.84
N ASN A 182 -7.05 -10.24 31.66
CA ASN A 182 -7.11 -11.15 30.53
C ASN A 182 -5.70 -11.68 30.13
N GLY A 183 -4.77 -11.72 31.08
CA GLY A 183 -3.42 -12.30 30.88
C GLY A 183 -2.39 -11.34 30.26
N GLY A 184 -2.70 -10.05 30.16
CA GLY A 184 -1.81 -9.00 29.71
C GLY A 184 -1.28 -8.12 30.84
N VAL A 185 -1.10 -6.83 30.58
CA VAL A 185 -0.60 -5.83 31.54
C VAL A 185 -1.48 -4.58 31.58
N GLY A 186 -1.52 -3.89 32.71
CA GLY A 186 -2.33 -2.68 32.89
C GLY A 186 -3.84 -2.93 32.90
N PRO A 187 -4.66 -1.89 32.68
CA PRO A 187 -6.12 -1.99 32.77
C PRO A 187 -6.77 -2.72 31.60
N GLY A 188 -6.08 -2.89 30.48
CA GLY A 188 -6.66 -3.33 29.21
C GLY A 188 -7.37 -2.22 28.44
N LEU A 189 -7.72 -2.48 27.19
CA LEU A 189 -8.41 -1.56 26.30
C LEU A 189 -9.86 -2.01 26.10
N SER A 190 -10.81 -1.25 26.64
CA SER A 190 -12.23 -1.55 26.45
C SER A 190 -12.68 -1.19 25.02
N PRO A 191 -13.81 -1.76 24.51
CA PRO A 191 -14.35 -1.38 23.20
C PRO A 191 -14.59 0.14 23.06
N ALA A 192 -15.12 0.78 24.10
CA ALA A 192 -15.36 2.23 24.08
C ALA A 192 -14.04 3.02 23.92
N GLN A 193 -12.97 2.61 24.62
CA GLN A 193 -11.65 3.22 24.48
C GLN A 193 -11.03 2.93 23.12
N ALA A 194 -11.18 1.70 22.59
CA ALA A 194 -10.71 1.32 21.26
C ALA A 194 -11.36 2.18 20.16
N LEU A 195 -12.69 2.37 20.24
CA LEU A 195 -13.43 3.25 19.33
C LEU A 195 -13.00 4.72 19.48
N ALA A 196 -12.74 5.19 20.71
CA ALA A 196 -12.25 6.54 20.96
C ALA A 196 -10.84 6.78 20.39
N LEU A 197 -10.01 5.74 20.28
CA LEU A 197 -8.71 5.76 19.59
C LEU A 197 -8.86 5.59 18.06
N GLY A 198 -10.09 5.52 17.55
CA GLY A 198 -10.38 5.45 16.13
C GLY A 198 -10.29 4.05 15.51
N LEU A 199 -10.13 2.99 16.31
CA LEU A 199 -10.29 1.62 15.82
C LEU A 199 -11.72 1.41 15.34
N LYS A 200 -11.89 0.60 14.30
CA LYS A 200 -13.18 0.35 13.63
C LYS A 200 -13.59 -1.11 13.77
N VAL A 201 -14.91 -1.37 13.76
CA VAL A 201 -15.47 -2.71 13.84
C VAL A 201 -16.28 -3.00 12.57
N ASP A 202 -15.88 -4.03 11.84
CA ASP A 202 -16.60 -4.57 10.68
C ASP A 202 -17.74 -5.46 11.15
N VAL A 203 -18.98 -5.00 10.99
CA VAL A 203 -20.19 -5.74 11.42
C VAL A 203 -20.32 -7.12 10.75
N ASN A 204 -19.73 -7.29 9.56
CA ASN A 204 -19.80 -8.55 8.82
C ASN A 204 -18.87 -9.63 9.38
N ALA A 205 -17.89 -9.25 10.20
CA ALA A 205 -16.98 -10.16 10.89
C ALA A 205 -17.41 -10.43 12.34
N VAL A 206 -18.39 -9.68 12.87
CA VAL A 206 -18.86 -9.86 14.25
C VAL A 206 -19.71 -11.14 14.36
N PRO A 207 -19.38 -12.08 15.27
CA PRO A 207 -20.20 -13.27 15.50
C PRO A 207 -21.66 -12.93 15.82
N ALA A 208 -22.61 -13.68 15.27
CA ALA A 208 -24.03 -13.38 15.36
C ALA A 208 -24.56 -13.14 16.80
N PRO A 209 -24.15 -13.89 17.85
CA PRO A 209 -24.58 -13.59 19.23
C PRO A 209 -24.06 -12.25 19.75
N VAL A 210 -22.80 -11.88 19.41
CA VAL A 210 -22.18 -10.62 19.80
C VAL A 210 -22.85 -9.47 19.06
N LEU A 211 -23.13 -9.63 17.77
CA LEU A 211 -23.84 -8.66 16.95
C LEU A 211 -25.26 -8.40 17.48
N ALA A 212 -25.97 -9.45 17.88
CA ALA A 212 -27.30 -9.32 18.50
C ALA A 212 -27.24 -8.60 19.86
N ALA A 213 -26.21 -8.85 20.66
CA ALA A 213 -25.99 -8.12 21.91
C ALA A 213 -25.67 -6.65 21.67
N LEU A 214 -24.84 -6.36 20.67
CA LEU A 214 -24.46 -5.02 20.26
C LEU A 214 -25.67 -4.22 19.76
N ARG A 215 -26.47 -4.79 18.84
CA ARG A 215 -27.71 -4.19 18.35
C ARG A 215 -28.74 -3.92 19.44
N GLY A 216 -28.78 -4.79 20.44
CA GLY A 216 -29.69 -4.66 21.58
C GLY A 216 -29.15 -3.77 22.71
N GLY A 217 -27.99 -3.13 22.55
CA GLY A 217 -27.37 -2.32 23.60
C GLY A 217 -26.96 -3.10 24.85
N ARG A 218 -26.79 -4.44 24.74
CA ARG A 218 -26.44 -5.32 25.86
C ARG A 218 -24.96 -5.70 25.92
N LEU A 219 -24.19 -5.33 24.90
CA LEU A 219 -22.74 -5.55 24.93
C LEU A 219 -22.10 -4.49 25.86
N ASP A 220 -21.41 -4.96 26.89
CA ASP A 220 -20.68 -4.06 27.79
C ASP A 220 -19.43 -3.49 27.07
N LEU A 221 -19.53 -2.24 26.65
CA LEU A 221 -18.44 -1.55 25.95
C LEU A 221 -17.33 -1.06 26.90
N THR A 222 -17.47 -1.25 28.21
CA THR A 222 -16.44 -0.89 29.21
C THR A 222 -15.55 -2.06 29.59
N ASN A 223 -15.90 -3.28 29.18
CA ASN A 223 -15.17 -4.50 29.52
C ASN A 223 -14.12 -4.86 28.45
N PRO A 224 -12.81 -4.86 28.75
CA PRO A 224 -11.74 -5.24 27.82
C PRO A 224 -11.87 -6.66 27.25
N ALA A 225 -12.54 -7.60 27.94
CA ALA A 225 -12.79 -8.94 27.41
C ALA A 225 -13.59 -8.92 26.10
N ASN A 226 -14.45 -7.94 25.90
CA ASN A 226 -15.21 -7.77 24.67
C ASN A 226 -14.33 -7.25 23.51
N THR A 227 -13.31 -6.45 23.78
CA THR A 227 -12.29 -6.09 22.76
C THR A 227 -11.55 -7.35 22.30
N ILE A 228 -11.13 -8.20 23.24
CA ILE A 228 -10.45 -9.46 22.93
C ILE A 228 -11.35 -10.39 22.10
N ALA A 229 -12.63 -10.47 22.41
CA ALA A 229 -13.58 -11.28 21.64
C ALA A 229 -13.71 -10.76 20.19
N LEU A 230 -13.79 -9.45 19.99
CA LEU A 230 -13.83 -8.82 18.66
C LEU A 230 -12.53 -9.03 17.88
N LEU A 231 -11.37 -8.91 18.54
CA LEU A 231 -10.06 -9.17 17.92
C LEU A 231 -9.93 -10.63 17.46
N LYS A 232 -10.32 -11.60 18.31
CA LYS A 232 -10.31 -13.03 17.96
C LYS A 232 -11.25 -13.39 16.81
N ALA A 233 -12.28 -12.61 16.62
CA ALA A 233 -13.21 -12.74 15.50
C ALA A 233 -12.72 -12.04 14.20
N ASN A 234 -11.53 -11.40 14.21
CA ASN A 234 -11.05 -10.52 13.13
C ASN A 234 -12.08 -9.41 12.77
N ALA A 235 -12.88 -8.98 13.75
CA ALA A 235 -13.87 -7.93 13.56
C ALA A 235 -13.30 -6.51 13.73
N VAL A 236 -12.14 -6.37 14.36
CA VAL A 236 -11.43 -5.07 14.46
C VAL A 236 -10.63 -4.85 13.19
N VAL A 237 -11.00 -3.81 12.45
CA VAL A 237 -10.39 -3.50 11.14
C VAL A 237 -8.89 -3.20 11.30
N GLY A 238 -8.08 -3.91 10.53
CA GLY A 238 -6.65 -3.66 10.44
C GLY A 238 -5.79 -4.28 11.55
N LEU A 239 -6.37 -5.14 12.40
CA LEU A 239 -5.66 -5.88 13.43
C LEU A 239 -5.94 -7.37 13.35
N THR A 240 -4.89 -8.18 13.35
CA THR A 240 -4.98 -9.65 13.48
C THR A 240 -4.27 -10.10 14.76
N VAL A 241 -4.90 -11.03 15.49
CA VAL A 241 -4.30 -11.63 16.69
C VAL A 241 -3.98 -13.10 16.45
N PHE A 242 -2.85 -13.53 16.98
CA PHE A 242 -2.37 -14.90 16.95
C PHE A 242 -2.63 -15.54 18.31
N GLN A 243 -3.24 -16.71 18.32
CA GLN A 243 -3.61 -17.41 19.54
C GLN A 243 -2.65 -18.59 19.78
N ASN A 244 -2.44 -18.92 21.06
CA ASN A 244 -1.79 -20.16 21.46
C ASN A 244 -2.82 -21.31 21.55
N ASP A 245 -2.37 -22.52 21.88
CA ASP A 245 -3.19 -23.73 22.00
C ASP A 245 -4.31 -23.60 23.05
N SER A 246 -4.14 -22.74 24.06
CA SER A 246 -5.18 -22.45 25.05
C SER A 246 -6.20 -21.41 24.59
N GLY A 247 -6.03 -20.85 23.38
CA GLY A 247 -6.86 -19.79 22.84
C GLY A 247 -6.55 -18.39 23.42
N ALA A 248 -5.49 -18.23 24.22
CA ALA A 248 -5.04 -16.91 24.65
C ALA A 248 -4.30 -16.18 23.51
N ILE A 249 -4.41 -14.85 23.46
CA ILE A 249 -3.68 -14.04 22.49
C ILE A 249 -2.18 -14.12 22.84
N ARG A 250 -1.39 -14.64 21.90
CA ARG A 250 0.06 -14.77 21.99
C ARG A 250 0.78 -13.55 21.40
N SER A 251 0.28 -13.08 20.27
CA SER A 251 0.86 -11.96 19.53
C SER A 251 -0.21 -11.23 18.73
N MET A 252 0.15 -10.12 18.10
CA MET A 252 -0.71 -9.39 17.18
C MET A 252 0.13 -8.70 16.10
N GLY A 253 -0.49 -8.53 14.93
CA GLY A 253 0.06 -7.74 13.83
C GLY A 253 -0.95 -6.72 13.31
N ILE A 254 -0.46 -5.80 12.50
CA ILE A 254 -1.23 -4.74 11.86
C ILE A 254 -1.34 -4.99 10.34
N GLN A 255 -2.30 -4.35 9.69
CA GLN A 255 -2.52 -4.51 8.24
C GLN A 255 -2.72 -3.15 7.57
N CYS A 256 -2.62 -3.11 6.22
CA CYS A 256 -2.89 -1.92 5.42
C CYS A 256 -4.26 -1.30 5.76
N ALA A 257 -5.26 -2.15 6.03
CA ALA A 257 -6.61 -1.73 6.39
C ALA A 257 -6.69 -0.91 7.69
N LEU A 258 -5.70 -0.97 8.60
CA LEU A 258 -5.72 -0.18 9.84
C LEU A 258 -5.82 1.33 9.55
N CYS A 259 -4.96 1.81 8.65
CA CYS A 259 -4.91 3.22 8.25
C CYS A 259 -5.80 3.54 7.06
N HIS A 260 -5.99 2.57 6.13
CA HIS A 260 -6.64 2.79 4.84
C HIS A 260 -8.00 2.09 4.71
N SER A 261 -8.68 1.81 5.82
CA SER A 261 -10.09 1.42 5.85
C SER A 261 -10.81 2.09 7.01
N THR A 262 -12.07 2.43 6.78
CA THR A 262 -13.00 2.85 7.82
C THR A 262 -14.27 2.00 7.73
N VAL A 263 -15.35 2.44 8.37
CA VAL A 263 -16.68 1.83 8.28
C VAL A 263 -17.73 2.89 8.00
N ASP A 264 -18.90 2.47 7.51
CA ASP A 264 -20.00 3.35 7.13
C ASP A 264 -20.88 3.81 8.32
N ASP A 265 -20.48 3.49 9.55
CA ASP A 265 -21.20 3.80 10.78
C ASP A 265 -22.67 3.32 10.80
N SER A 266 -23.03 2.35 9.94
CA SER A 266 -24.41 1.89 9.75
C SER A 266 -25.04 1.26 11.01
N LEU A 267 -24.24 0.85 11.98
CA LEU A 267 -24.75 0.34 13.26
C LEU A 267 -24.56 1.35 14.40
N ALA A 268 -23.38 1.95 14.50
CA ALA A 268 -23.04 2.97 15.49
C ALA A 268 -21.74 3.67 15.04
N PRO A 269 -21.37 4.84 15.59
CA PRO A 269 -20.09 5.49 15.28
C PRO A 269 -18.91 4.52 15.46
N GLY A 270 -18.14 4.33 14.40
CA GLY A 270 -17.00 3.39 14.34
C GLY A 270 -17.37 1.92 14.14
N ILE A 271 -18.66 1.60 13.95
CA ILE A 271 -19.17 0.23 13.78
C ILE A 271 -20.10 0.17 12.58
N GLY A 272 -19.72 -0.55 11.53
CA GLY A 272 -20.48 -0.62 10.28
C GLY A 272 -19.85 -1.54 9.25
N ASN A 273 -20.30 -1.42 7.99
CA ASN A 273 -19.70 -2.12 6.88
C ASN A 273 -18.36 -1.47 6.50
N ARG A 274 -17.38 -2.29 6.17
CA ARG A 274 -16.03 -1.83 5.84
C ARG A 274 -15.99 -1.04 4.52
N LEU A 275 -15.25 0.06 4.54
CA LEU A 275 -14.97 0.93 3.41
C LEU A 275 -13.45 0.92 3.16
N ASP A 276 -12.98 0.01 2.32
CA ASP A 276 -11.58 -0.08 1.96
C ASP A 276 -11.16 1.10 1.07
N GLY A 277 -9.93 1.55 1.23
CA GLY A 277 -9.38 2.72 0.55
C GLY A 277 -9.69 4.05 1.23
N TRP A 278 -10.65 4.11 2.14
CA TRP A 278 -10.96 5.33 2.89
C TRP A 278 -9.96 5.52 4.02
N ALA A 279 -9.34 6.69 4.08
CA ALA A 279 -8.43 7.01 5.18
C ALA A 279 -9.15 6.99 6.53
N ASN A 280 -8.63 6.23 7.49
CA ASN A 280 -9.15 6.25 8.86
C ASN A 280 -8.70 7.51 9.60
N ARG A 281 -9.46 8.60 9.41
CA ARG A 281 -9.16 9.91 10.00
C ARG A 281 -9.50 10.01 11.48
N ASP A 282 -10.03 8.95 12.09
CA ASP A 282 -10.23 8.83 13.53
C ASP A 282 -9.06 8.16 14.24
N LEU A 283 -8.24 7.40 13.51
CA LEU A 283 -7.21 6.54 14.08
C LEU A 283 -6.09 7.36 14.71
N ASP A 284 -5.93 7.26 16.01
CA ASP A 284 -4.78 7.81 16.73
C ASP A 284 -3.67 6.77 16.85
N VAL A 285 -2.93 6.60 15.75
CA VAL A 285 -1.85 5.61 15.64
C VAL A 285 -0.80 5.84 16.73
N GLY A 286 -0.44 7.10 16.95
CA GLY A 286 0.57 7.43 17.94
C GLY A 286 0.15 7.09 19.37
N ALA A 287 -1.10 7.40 19.73
CA ALA A 287 -1.63 7.04 21.05
C ALA A 287 -1.70 5.52 21.24
N ILE A 288 -2.06 4.76 20.18
CA ILE A 288 -2.10 3.29 20.21
C ILE A 288 -0.68 2.72 20.41
N ILE A 289 0.30 3.17 19.62
CA ILE A 289 1.71 2.72 19.79
C ILE A 289 2.22 3.07 21.19
N ALA A 290 1.86 4.24 21.72
CA ALA A 290 2.25 4.67 23.06
C ALA A 290 1.63 3.83 24.19
N LEU A 291 0.71 2.90 23.94
CA LEU A 291 0.24 1.91 24.91
C LEU A 291 1.23 0.75 25.10
N ALA A 292 2.11 0.52 24.13
CA ALA A 292 3.01 -0.63 24.14
C ALA A 292 3.88 -0.65 25.42
N PRO A 293 3.97 -1.80 26.12
CA PRO A 293 4.77 -1.93 27.32
C PRO A 293 6.27 -1.76 27.09
N ASN A 294 6.75 -2.07 25.89
CA ASN A 294 8.15 -2.01 25.51
C ASN A 294 8.36 -1.14 24.27
N LEU A 295 8.82 0.09 24.43
CA LEU A 295 9.23 0.98 23.33
C LEU A 295 10.75 1.04 23.16
N GLN A 296 11.53 0.16 23.80
CA GLN A 296 12.98 0.18 23.73
C GLN A 296 13.54 0.17 22.30
N PRO A 297 12.98 -0.60 21.33
CA PRO A 297 13.46 -0.53 19.95
C PRO A 297 13.37 0.86 19.33
N LEU A 298 12.31 1.62 19.63
CA LEU A 298 12.19 3.01 19.15
C LEU A 298 13.11 3.97 19.92
N VAL A 299 13.31 3.74 21.23
CA VAL A 299 14.27 4.48 22.04
C VAL A 299 15.69 4.33 21.48
N ASP A 300 16.10 3.10 21.16
CA ASP A 300 17.43 2.80 20.63
C ASP A 300 17.60 3.37 19.21
N LEU A 301 16.58 3.22 18.36
CA LEU A 301 16.59 3.73 16.98
C LEU A 301 16.71 5.26 16.94
N LEU A 302 15.91 5.95 17.75
CA LEU A 302 15.84 7.42 17.77
C LEU A 302 16.89 8.07 18.66
N GLY A 303 17.52 7.31 19.59
CA GLY A 303 18.51 7.81 20.51
C GLY A 303 17.96 8.80 21.56
N VAL A 304 16.69 8.65 21.94
CA VAL A 304 15.99 9.52 22.91
C VAL A 304 15.32 8.71 24.01
N SER A 305 14.86 9.36 25.08
CA SER A 305 14.19 8.66 26.20
C SER A 305 12.82 8.09 25.81
N ASP A 306 12.36 7.03 26.51
CA ASP A 306 11.00 6.48 26.38
C ASP A 306 9.92 7.56 26.57
N ALA A 307 10.12 8.46 27.52
CA ALA A 307 9.20 9.57 27.74
C ALA A 307 9.11 10.51 26.54
N THR A 308 10.24 10.78 25.86
CA THR A 308 10.26 11.58 24.61
C THR A 308 9.55 10.85 23.50
N VAL A 309 9.82 9.54 23.28
CA VAL A 309 9.13 8.73 22.27
C VAL A 309 7.61 8.80 22.48
N ARG A 310 7.13 8.51 23.70
CA ARG A 310 5.69 8.56 24.00
C ARG A 310 5.09 9.95 23.83
N SER A 311 5.83 11.00 24.14
CA SER A 311 5.39 12.38 23.97
C SER A 311 5.19 12.72 22.49
N VAL A 312 6.15 12.34 21.63
CA VAL A 312 6.07 12.53 20.18
C VAL A 312 4.91 11.75 19.59
N LEU A 313 4.79 10.47 19.91
CA LEU A 313 3.69 9.62 19.45
C LEU A 313 2.32 10.21 19.78
N ARG A 314 2.10 10.62 21.04
CA ARG A 314 0.83 11.22 21.48
C ARG A 314 0.56 12.60 20.88
N SER A 315 1.56 13.27 20.32
CA SER A 315 1.39 14.57 19.68
C SER A 315 0.79 14.47 18.27
N TRP A 316 0.78 13.29 17.65
CA TRP A 316 0.25 13.12 16.29
C TRP A 316 -1.24 13.42 16.20
N GLY A 317 -2.02 12.85 17.13
CA GLY A 317 -3.46 12.96 17.17
C GLY A 317 -4.18 12.16 16.08
N PRO A 318 -5.53 12.21 16.06
CA PRO A 318 -6.34 11.41 15.16
C PRO A 318 -6.07 11.65 13.68
N GLY A 319 -6.03 10.57 12.91
CA GLY A 319 -5.89 10.58 11.45
C GLY A 319 -4.53 10.99 10.92
N LYS A 320 -3.52 11.04 11.77
CA LYS A 320 -2.16 11.46 11.42
C LYS A 320 -1.12 10.39 11.75
N PHE A 321 -0.05 10.41 10.93
CA PHE A 321 1.11 9.53 11.08
C PHE A 321 2.37 10.24 10.59
N ASP A 322 3.50 10.01 11.25
CA ASP A 322 4.81 10.54 10.85
C ASP A 322 5.68 9.39 10.31
N ALA A 323 5.57 9.13 9.01
CA ALA A 323 6.34 8.08 8.33
C ALA A 323 7.84 8.36 8.32
N GLU A 324 8.21 9.61 8.31
CA GLU A 324 9.60 10.05 8.23
C GLU A 324 10.32 10.09 9.59
N LEU A 325 9.59 9.89 10.71
CA LEU A 325 10.18 9.88 12.06
C LEU A 325 11.38 8.93 12.18
N ILE A 326 11.23 7.72 11.64
CA ILE A 326 12.27 6.69 11.68
C ILE A 326 13.36 6.85 10.61
N LEU A 327 13.22 7.82 9.72
CA LEU A 327 14.18 8.12 8.67
C LEU A 327 15.10 9.29 9.03
N ASP A 328 14.50 10.39 9.43
CA ASP A 328 15.20 11.66 9.67
C ASP A 328 15.28 12.07 11.15
N GLY A 329 14.41 11.56 12.00
CA GLY A 329 14.34 11.87 13.42
C GLY A 329 13.98 13.32 13.73
N LYS A 330 13.52 14.10 12.76
CA LYS A 330 13.26 15.54 12.96
C LYS A 330 12.23 15.79 14.04
N ALA A 331 11.21 14.96 14.15
CA ALA A 331 10.15 15.11 15.14
C ALA A 331 10.61 14.98 16.61
N VAL A 332 11.78 14.41 16.88
CA VAL A 332 12.37 14.31 18.23
C VAL A 332 13.42 15.40 18.51
N ASN A 333 13.71 16.25 17.54
CA ASN A 333 14.63 17.37 17.74
C ASN A 333 13.92 18.50 18.52
N PRO A 334 14.49 18.99 19.64
CA PRO A 334 13.89 20.08 20.42
C PRO A 334 13.81 21.43 19.67
N GLN A 335 14.58 21.58 18.59
CA GLN A 335 14.50 22.73 17.67
C GLN A 335 13.63 22.45 16.46
N GLN A 336 12.79 21.46 16.55
CA GLN A 336 11.95 21.00 15.46
C GLN A 336 11.12 22.15 14.87
N VAL A 337 11.14 22.21 13.57
CA VAL A 337 10.33 23.11 12.78
C VAL A 337 9.06 22.38 12.35
N SER A 338 7.92 22.98 12.58
CA SER A 338 6.65 22.53 11.99
C SER A 338 6.18 23.58 11.01
N HIS A 339 5.74 23.17 9.82
CA HIS A 339 5.31 24.05 8.74
C HIS A 339 6.33 25.13 8.36
N GLY A 340 7.60 24.81 8.40
CA GLY A 340 8.66 25.78 8.12
C GLY A 340 8.88 26.85 9.21
N VAL A 341 8.18 26.76 10.32
CA VAL A 341 8.31 27.68 11.45
C VAL A 341 8.91 26.96 12.65
N VAL A 342 9.97 27.51 13.23
CA VAL A 342 10.49 27.06 14.53
C VAL A 342 9.41 27.36 15.56
N THR A 343 8.70 26.32 15.98
CA THR A 343 7.69 26.48 17.01
C THR A 343 8.25 25.91 18.31
N GLY A 344 8.30 26.72 19.33
CA GLY A 344 8.41 26.23 20.69
C GLY A 344 7.14 25.53 21.17
N THR A 345 6.22 25.24 20.26
CA THR A 345 4.92 24.61 20.48
C THR A 345 4.92 23.22 19.86
N ASN A 346 4.31 22.26 20.52
CA ASN A 346 4.20 20.84 20.13
C ASN A 346 3.32 20.63 18.89
N VAL A 347 3.63 21.26 17.76
CA VAL A 347 2.95 20.95 16.50
C VAL A 347 3.60 19.72 15.90
N PRO A 348 2.87 18.61 15.73
CA PRO A 348 3.44 17.36 15.24
C PRO A 348 3.96 17.50 13.81
N ALA A 349 5.04 16.79 13.51
CA ALA A 349 5.51 16.61 12.14
C ALA A 349 4.65 15.60 11.34
N ALA A 350 3.67 15.00 12.00
CA ALA A 350 2.79 14.00 11.43
C ALA A 350 1.87 14.59 10.34
N THR A 351 1.70 13.81 9.27
CA THR A 351 0.80 14.15 8.16
C THR A 351 -0.51 13.38 8.25
N LEU A 352 -1.55 13.90 7.61
CA LEU A 352 -2.83 13.21 7.50
C LEU A 352 -2.67 11.92 6.69
N ILE A 353 -3.26 10.83 7.16
CA ILE A 353 -3.34 9.57 6.41
C ILE A 353 -4.05 9.85 5.08
N PRO A 354 -3.40 9.62 3.92
CA PRO A 354 -4.02 9.84 2.63
C PRO A 354 -5.03 8.75 2.29
N PRO A 355 -6.03 9.02 1.44
CA PRO A 355 -6.90 7.97 0.92
C PRO A 355 -6.12 7.03 0.00
N ALA A 356 -6.57 5.77 -0.08
CA ALA A 356 -6.05 4.72 -0.95
C ALA A 356 -7.11 4.23 -1.95
N TYR A 357 -8.00 5.11 -2.40
CA TYR A 357 -8.96 4.89 -3.47
C TYR A 357 -8.70 5.80 -4.67
N GLY A 358 -9.24 5.47 -5.85
CA GLY A 358 -9.09 6.27 -7.06
C GLY A 358 -7.66 6.38 -7.56
N LEU A 359 -6.83 5.37 -7.29
CA LEU A 359 -5.39 5.40 -7.58
C LEU A 359 -5.03 4.95 -8.99
N ALA A 360 -5.98 4.39 -9.75
CA ALA A 360 -5.75 3.94 -11.11
C ALA A 360 -5.31 5.09 -12.03
N GLY A 361 -4.25 4.88 -12.80
CA GLY A 361 -3.72 5.87 -13.74
C GLY A 361 -2.81 6.93 -13.10
N ILE A 362 -2.48 6.81 -11.82
CA ILE A 362 -1.62 7.75 -11.10
C ILE A 362 -0.27 7.08 -10.81
N ASN A 363 0.84 7.76 -11.15
CA ASN A 363 2.18 7.19 -11.01
C ASN A 363 2.79 7.43 -9.62
N LEU A 364 2.59 8.62 -9.06
CA LEU A 364 3.21 9.05 -7.80
C LEU A 364 2.17 9.13 -6.70
N HIS A 365 2.52 8.67 -5.50
CA HIS A 365 1.60 8.53 -4.37
C HIS A 365 2.13 9.24 -3.11
N THR A 366 1.28 9.31 -2.09
CA THR A 366 1.45 10.10 -0.87
C THR A 366 1.48 11.62 -1.13
N TRP A 367 1.78 12.45 -0.12
CA TRP A 367 1.74 13.91 -0.24
C TRP A 367 2.89 14.47 -1.07
N THR A 368 4.04 13.80 -1.04
CA THR A 368 5.28 14.24 -1.69
C THR A 368 5.55 13.56 -3.04
N GLY A 369 4.75 12.56 -3.41
CA GLY A 369 4.95 11.84 -4.66
C GLY A 369 6.25 11.04 -4.73
N TRP A 370 6.79 10.62 -3.60
CA TRP A 370 8.08 9.94 -3.49
C TRP A 370 8.20 8.67 -4.35
N GLY A 371 7.09 7.92 -4.53
CA GLY A 371 7.11 6.67 -5.29
C GLY A 371 5.73 6.20 -5.74
N SER A 372 5.73 5.07 -6.47
CA SER A 372 4.52 4.37 -6.92
C SER A 372 3.83 3.59 -5.81
N ILE A 373 2.63 3.05 -6.07
CA ILE A 373 1.92 2.18 -5.12
C ILE A 373 2.79 0.99 -4.67
N PRO A 374 3.39 0.18 -5.57
CA PRO A 374 4.25 -0.93 -5.13
C PRO A 374 5.45 -0.49 -4.30
N HIS A 375 6.06 0.67 -4.63
CA HIS A 375 7.15 1.22 -3.84
C HIS A 375 6.70 1.53 -2.40
N TRP A 376 5.57 2.25 -2.26
CA TRP A 376 5.02 2.59 -0.95
C TRP A 376 4.55 1.36 -0.17
N ASN A 377 3.95 0.37 -0.84
CA ASN A 377 3.59 -0.88 -0.19
C ASN A 377 4.82 -1.62 0.37
N ALA A 378 5.91 -1.66 -0.41
CA ALA A 378 7.16 -2.26 0.04
C ALA A 378 7.80 -1.44 1.18
N PHE A 379 7.80 -0.11 1.09
CA PHE A 379 8.29 0.78 2.14
C PHE A 379 7.51 0.57 3.44
N VAL A 380 6.18 0.71 3.40
CA VAL A 380 5.32 0.59 4.59
C VAL A 380 5.43 -0.80 5.21
N ALA A 381 5.34 -1.86 4.40
CA ALA A 381 5.39 -3.22 4.92
C ALA A 381 6.75 -3.56 5.57
N ASN A 382 7.87 -3.05 5.04
CA ASN A 382 9.20 -3.28 5.62
C ASN A 382 9.54 -2.34 6.78
N LEU A 383 9.27 -1.04 6.66
CA LEU A 383 9.75 -0.03 7.60
C LEU A 383 8.72 0.36 8.65
N GLU A 384 7.47 0.62 8.24
CA GLU A 384 6.41 1.07 9.14
C GLU A 384 5.75 -0.10 9.89
N MET A 385 5.40 -1.16 9.17
CA MET A 385 4.83 -2.38 9.77
C MET A 385 5.90 -3.28 10.38
N HIS A 386 7.16 -3.17 9.91
CA HIS A 386 8.28 -4.01 10.36
C HIS A 386 8.13 -5.48 9.94
N GLY A 387 7.53 -5.74 8.78
CA GLY A 387 7.38 -7.08 8.20
C GLY A 387 8.69 -7.69 7.70
N ILE A 388 8.61 -8.95 7.28
CA ILE A 388 9.74 -9.74 6.79
C ILE A 388 9.77 -9.66 5.25
N GLY A 389 10.75 -8.95 4.69
CA GLY A 389 10.87 -8.83 3.24
C GLY A 389 12.06 -8.00 2.80
N SER A 390 12.05 -7.65 1.51
CA SER A 390 13.09 -6.87 0.86
C SER A 390 12.56 -5.49 0.46
N PHE A 391 13.42 -4.47 0.62
CA PHE A 391 13.12 -3.11 0.18
C PHE A 391 14.42 -2.43 -0.28
N PHE A 392 14.36 -1.71 -1.40
CA PHE A 392 15.49 -0.99 -1.95
C PHE A 392 15.10 0.42 -2.40
N ASP A 393 15.66 1.42 -1.74
CA ASP A 393 15.64 2.82 -2.16
C ASP A 393 16.96 3.49 -1.75
N PRO A 394 17.94 3.60 -2.66
CA PRO A 394 19.26 4.13 -2.35
C PRO A 394 19.24 5.61 -1.95
N ARG A 395 18.14 6.36 -2.19
CA ARG A 395 18.00 7.75 -1.76
C ARG A 395 18.02 7.87 -0.22
N LEU A 396 17.61 6.83 0.49
CA LEU A 396 17.67 6.75 1.96
C LEU A 396 19.10 6.64 2.52
N ASN A 397 20.10 6.48 1.67
CA ASN A 397 21.52 6.48 2.09
C ASN A 397 22.10 7.89 2.25
N ASP A 398 21.33 8.94 1.90
CA ASP A 398 21.76 10.32 2.15
C ASP A 398 21.69 10.63 3.65
N ALA A 399 22.84 10.59 4.32
CA ALA A 399 22.94 10.85 5.76
C ALA A 399 22.65 12.30 6.17
N ALA A 400 22.70 13.26 5.23
CA ALA A 400 22.35 14.64 5.51
C ALA A 400 20.81 14.81 5.59
N GLN A 401 20.09 14.13 4.73
CA GLN A 401 18.63 14.18 4.69
C GLN A 401 17.98 13.12 5.61
N PHE A 402 18.50 11.89 5.62
CA PHE A 402 17.95 10.74 6.33
C PHE A 402 18.98 10.10 7.28
N PRO A 403 19.44 10.80 8.32
CA PRO A 403 20.54 10.34 9.17
C PRO A 403 20.26 9.02 9.89
N ILE A 404 19.02 8.75 10.26
CA ILE A 404 18.63 7.49 10.92
C ILE A 404 18.57 6.37 9.89
N ALA A 405 17.93 6.58 8.74
CA ALA A 405 17.82 5.58 7.70
C ALA A 405 19.20 5.18 7.15
N ALA A 406 20.06 6.15 6.86
CA ALA A 406 21.41 5.90 6.37
C ALA A 406 22.26 5.10 7.38
N ARG A 407 22.21 5.47 8.68
CA ARG A 407 22.93 4.76 9.76
C ARG A 407 22.48 3.31 9.92
N ASN A 408 21.19 3.03 9.70
CA ASN A 408 20.61 1.71 9.90
C ASN A 408 20.45 0.91 8.60
N GLY A 409 20.91 1.43 7.45
CA GLY A 409 20.88 0.72 6.18
C GLY A 409 19.47 0.56 5.59
N PHE A 410 18.52 1.45 5.91
CA PHE A 410 17.12 1.34 5.47
C PHE A 410 16.95 1.51 3.95
N GLY A 411 17.97 2.02 3.26
CA GLY A 411 17.98 2.10 1.80
C GLY A 411 18.22 0.75 1.10
N ASN A 412 18.55 -0.32 1.84
CA ASN A 412 18.72 -1.67 1.31
C ASN A 412 18.42 -2.70 2.40
N ILE A 413 17.15 -3.07 2.51
CA ILE A 413 16.67 -4.03 3.51
C ILE A 413 16.51 -5.39 2.86
N VAL A 414 17.11 -6.43 3.47
CA VAL A 414 16.86 -7.85 3.20
C VAL A 414 16.82 -8.53 4.57
N ARG A 415 15.62 -8.69 5.13
CA ARG A 415 15.49 -9.25 6.50
C ARG A 415 15.62 -10.76 6.54
N ASP A 416 15.05 -11.43 5.55
CA ASP A 416 15.18 -12.88 5.36
C ASP A 416 15.05 -13.16 3.86
N PRO A 417 16.16 -13.42 3.15
CA PRO A 417 16.12 -13.63 1.71
C PRO A 417 15.38 -14.90 1.31
N ASP A 418 15.28 -15.89 2.21
CA ASP A 418 14.61 -17.17 1.96
C ASP A 418 13.11 -17.14 2.33
N ALA A 419 12.67 -16.12 3.05
CA ALA A 419 11.31 -15.98 3.56
C ALA A 419 10.72 -14.58 3.32
N ASP A 420 10.94 -13.97 2.14
CA ASP A 420 10.31 -12.69 1.78
C ASP A 420 8.78 -12.83 1.72
N LEU A 421 8.10 -12.30 2.71
CA LEU A 421 6.65 -12.33 2.84
C LEU A 421 5.96 -11.12 2.18
N ILE A 422 6.72 -10.16 1.64
CA ILE A 422 6.22 -8.89 1.09
C ILE A 422 6.24 -8.90 -0.44
N THR A 423 7.42 -9.06 -1.05
CA THR A 423 7.60 -8.90 -2.50
C THR A 423 6.67 -9.78 -3.33
N PRO A 424 6.46 -11.07 -3.04
CA PRO A 424 5.55 -11.93 -3.83
C PRO A 424 4.08 -11.48 -3.78
N LYS A 425 3.69 -10.67 -2.78
CA LYS A 425 2.32 -10.22 -2.57
C LYS A 425 2.02 -8.87 -3.22
N LEU A 426 3.05 -8.10 -3.59
CA LEU A 426 2.90 -6.76 -4.15
C LEU A 426 2.05 -6.71 -5.44
N PRO A 427 2.15 -7.65 -6.40
CA PRO A 427 1.31 -7.62 -7.59
C PRO A 427 -0.18 -7.69 -7.30
N ALA A 428 -0.61 -8.62 -6.45
CA ALA A 428 -2.01 -8.78 -6.08
C ALA A 428 -2.51 -7.60 -5.23
N LEU A 429 -1.72 -7.14 -4.26
CA LEU A 429 -2.02 -5.98 -3.45
C LEU A 429 -2.19 -4.72 -4.32
N HIS A 430 -1.28 -4.48 -5.27
CA HIS A 430 -1.37 -3.38 -6.22
C HIS A 430 -2.65 -3.46 -7.06
N HIS A 431 -2.95 -4.64 -7.62
CA HIS A 431 -4.15 -4.85 -8.42
C HIS A 431 -5.42 -4.51 -7.63
N TYR A 432 -5.52 -4.95 -6.38
CA TYR A 432 -6.64 -4.62 -5.50
C TYR A 432 -6.75 -3.10 -5.27
N GLN A 433 -5.66 -2.44 -4.89
CA GLN A 433 -5.67 -1.00 -4.58
C GLN A 433 -6.08 -0.13 -5.77
N VAL A 434 -5.59 -0.42 -7.00
CA VAL A 434 -6.01 0.33 -8.19
C VAL A 434 -7.45 0.03 -8.61
N SER A 435 -8.02 -1.08 -8.12
CA SER A 435 -9.42 -1.44 -8.38
C SER A 435 -10.40 -0.74 -7.45
N ILE A 436 -9.95 -0.08 -6.38
CA ILE A 436 -10.81 0.64 -5.45
C ILE A 436 -11.22 1.98 -6.07
N PRO A 437 -12.50 2.19 -6.42
CA PRO A 437 -12.94 3.44 -7.03
C PRO A 437 -12.98 4.56 -5.99
N ALA A 438 -12.76 5.79 -6.44
CA ALA A 438 -13.10 6.95 -5.61
C ALA A 438 -14.62 6.97 -5.36
N PRO A 439 -15.06 7.22 -4.12
CA PRO A 439 -16.49 7.26 -3.80
C PRO A 439 -17.17 8.45 -4.47
N ALA A 440 -18.39 8.23 -4.97
CA ALA A 440 -19.22 9.31 -5.47
C ALA A 440 -19.80 10.16 -4.33
N PRO A 441 -19.95 11.48 -4.50
CA PRO A 441 -20.52 12.35 -3.47
C PRO A 441 -21.97 11.95 -3.16
N PRO A 442 -22.41 12.05 -1.88
CA PRO A 442 -23.78 11.74 -1.51
C PRO A 442 -24.79 12.62 -2.25
N ALA A 443 -25.94 12.04 -2.60
CA ALA A 443 -27.01 12.79 -3.25
C ALA A 443 -27.43 14.01 -2.40
N GLY A 444 -27.50 15.19 -3.03
CA GLY A 444 -27.87 16.45 -2.37
C GLY A 444 -26.76 17.06 -1.50
N SER A 445 -25.52 16.58 -1.56
CA SER A 445 -24.39 17.14 -0.79
C SER A 445 -23.82 18.43 -1.39
N PHE A 446 -24.22 18.81 -2.60
CA PHE A 446 -23.81 20.02 -3.29
C PHE A 446 -24.96 20.60 -4.15
N ASP A 447 -24.86 21.89 -4.53
CA ASP A 447 -25.77 22.54 -5.48
C ASP A 447 -25.30 22.29 -6.93
N PRO A 448 -26.04 21.53 -7.76
CA PRO A 448 -25.61 21.21 -9.13
C PRO A 448 -25.46 22.45 -10.03
N ALA A 449 -26.30 23.50 -9.83
CA ALA A 449 -26.22 24.70 -10.65
C ALA A 449 -25.00 25.56 -10.28
N ALA A 450 -24.68 25.65 -8.97
CA ALA A 450 -23.46 26.28 -8.51
C ALA A 450 -22.22 25.48 -8.92
N ALA A 451 -22.28 24.14 -8.84
CA ALA A 451 -21.18 23.27 -9.28
C ALA A 451 -20.86 23.43 -10.77
N ALA A 452 -21.89 23.55 -11.63
CA ALA A 452 -21.68 23.81 -13.05
C ALA A 452 -20.95 25.15 -13.31
N ARG A 453 -21.30 26.21 -12.59
CA ARG A 453 -20.54 27.49 -12.67
C ARG A 453 -19.13 27.35 -12.05
N GLY A 454 -18.99 26.51 -11.02
CA GLY A 454 -17.73 26.22 -10.38
C GLY A 454 -16.75 25.50 -11.29
N ASP A 455 -17.24 24.60 -12.18
CA ASP A 455 -16.46 23.96 -13.22
C ASP A 455 -15.85 24.99 -14.19
N GLU A 456 -16.66 25.97 -14.63
CA GLU A 456 -16.15 27.07 -15.46
C GLU A 456 -15.05 27.88 -14.75
N VAL A 457 -15.21 28.11 -13.42
CA VAL A 457 -14.17 28.76 -12.60
C VAL A 457 -12.92 27.88 -12.49
N PHE A 458 -13.08 26.58 -12.24
CA PHE A 458 -12.00 25.62 -12.08
C PHE A 458 -11.09 25.56 -13.32
N ASN A 459 -11.69 25.49 -14.50
CA ASN A 459 -10.98 25.43 -15.78
C ASN A 459 -10.60 26.81 -16.34
N GLY A 460 -11.23 27.89 -15.86
CA GLY A 460 -11.02 29.26 -16.28
C GLY A 460 -10.21 30.11 -15.30
N ALA A 461 -10.88 31.05 -14.64
CA ALA A 461 -10.25 32.05 -13.76
C ALA A 461 -9.50 31.43 -12.56
N GLY A 462 -9.95 30.28 -12.06
CA GLY A 462 -9.31 29.54 -10.97
C GLY A 462 -8.03 28.82 -11.37
N ARG A 463 -7.84 28.51 -12.65
CA ARG A 463 -6.69 27.78 -13.23
C ARG A 463 -6.39 26.44 -12.54
N CYS A 464 -7.34 25.88 -11.81
CA CYS A 464 -7.14 24.63 -11.05
C CYS A 464 -6.86 23.44 -11.96
N GLY A 465 -7.55 23.37 -13.11
CA GLY A 465 -7.35 22.33 -14.14
C GLY A 465 -5.96 22.34 -14.79
N SER A 466 -5.10 23.35 -14.52
CA SER A 466 -3.71 23.33 -15.01
C SER A 466 -2.86 22.25 -14.31
N CYS A 467 -3.13 21.98 -13.03
CA CYS A 467 -2.51 20.92 -12.23
C CYS A 467 -3.47 19.75 -12.00
N HIS A 468 -4.71 20.02 -11.58
CA HIS A 468 -5.73 19.00 -11.33
C HIS A 468 -6.47 18.61 -12.62
N ARG A 469 -5.77 17.88 -13.51
CA ARG A 469 -6.25 17.56 -14.86
C ARG A 469 -7.28 16.44 -14.85
N GLU A 470 -8.38 16.67 -15.57
CA GLU A 470 -9.38 15.63 -15.84
C GLU A 470 -8.81 14.50 -16.71
N PRO A 471 -9.35 13.27 -16.60
CA PRO A 471 -10.40 12.81 -15.67
C PRO A 471 -9.89 12.39 -14.30
N LEU A 472 -8.57 12.47 -14.02
CA LEU A 472 -7.96 12.03 -12.77
C LEU A 472 -7.96 13.12 -11.68
N PHE A 473 -8.12 14.38 -12.08
CA PHE A 473 -8.02 15.57 -11.21
C PHE A 473 -6.71 15.62 -10.42
N THR A 474 -5.64 15.17 -11.06
CA THR A 474 -4.25 15.22 -10.62
C THR A 474 -3.34 15.19 -11.85
N GLU A 475 -2.05 15.35 -11.64
CA GLU A 475 -1.03 15.12 -12.66
C GLU A 475 -0.60 13.65 -12.61
N PRO A 476 -0.89 12.85 -13.64
CA PRO A 476 -0.61 11.40 -13.62
C PRO A 476 0.88 11.07 -13.86
N GLY A 477 1.67 12.05 -14.29
CA GLY A 477 3.08 11.89 -14.64
C GLY A 477 4.02 12.00 -13.43
N TRP A 478 5.15 12.68 -13.67
CA TRP A 478 6.25 12.83 -12.71
C TRP A 478 6.41 14.28 -12.24
N ASN A 479 5.43 15.15 -12.52
CA ASN A 479 5.47 16.54 -12.14
C ASN A 479 5.25 16.70 -10.64
N LEU A 480 6.09 17.52 -10.00
CA LEU A 480 6.06 17.83 -8.58
C LEU A 480 6.23 19.33 -8.38
N HIS A 481 5.67 19.89 -7.34
CA HIS A 481 5.63 21.31 -7.03
C HIS A 481 6.40 21.66 -5.76
N ALA A 482 7.20 22.71 -5.80
CA ALA A 482 7.76 23.27 -4.58
C ALA A 482 6.66 23.92 -3.73
N GLY A 483 6.83 23.93 -2.40
CA GLY A 483 5.85 24.56 -1.50
C GLY A 483 5.56 26.02 -1.87
N ALA A 484 6.58 26.77 -2.28
CA ALA A 484 6.42 28.17 -2.71
C ALA A 484 5.50 28.34 -3.94
N GLU A 485 5.44 27.37 -4.86
CA GLU A 485 4.54 27.41 -6.04
C GLU A 485 3.06 27.35 -5.65
N ILE A 486 2.78 26.72 -4.54
CA ILE A 486 1.41 26.50 -4.02
C ILE A 486 1.16 27.26 -2.71
N GLY A 487 2.07 28.18 -2.34
CA GLY A 487 1.92 29.07 -1.21
C GLY A 487 2.02 28.43 0.17
N ILE A 488 2.72 27.30 0.30
CA ILE A 488 2.97 26.63 1.59
C ILE A 488 4.45 26.48 1.86
N ASP A 489 4.79 26.08 3.08
CA ASP A 489 6.17 25.77 3.46
C ASP A 489 6.63 24.44 2.84
N ASN A 490 7.94 24.20 2.91
CA ASN A 490 8.56 23.00 2.35
C ASN A 490 8.86 21.94 3.42
N PHE A 491 8.43 22.12 4.67
CA PHE A 491 8.84 21.26 5.78
C PHE A 491 8.63 19.76 5.47
N GLN A 492 7.43 19.37 5.05
CA GLN A 492 7.14 17.97 4.73
C GLN A 492 7.82 17.55 3.42
N ALA A 493 7.89 18.42 2.44
CA ALA A 493 8.59 18.15 1.18
C ALA A 493 10.08 17.88 1.41
N ASP A 494 10.73 18.64 2.29
CA ASP A 494 12.15 18.47 2.64
C ASP A 494 12.44 17.19 3.44
N ARG A 495 11.42 16.43 3.78
CA ARG A 495 11.51 15.09 4.37
C ARG A 495 11.35 13.97 3.33
N ALA A 496 11.22 14.33 2.06
CA ALA A 496 11.15 13.42 0.92
C ALA A 496 12.30 13.70 -0.05
N PRO A 497 12.77 12.69 -0.82
CA PRO A 497 13.97 12.82 -1.65
C PRO A 497 13.94 13.94 -2.68
N ASP A 498 12.74 14.27 -3.21
CA ASP A 498 12.59 15.25 -4.30
C ASP A 498 12.34 16.69 -3.79
N HIS A 499 12.19 16.91 -2.48
CA HIS A 499 11.92 18.20 -1.84
C HIS A 499 10.69 18.92 -2.41
N LYS A 500 9.66 18.17 -2.83
CA LYS A 500 8.47 18.69 -3.52
C LYS A 500 7.20 17.96 -3.08
N TYR A 501 6.07 18.57 -3.42
CA TYR A 501 4.73 18.01 -3.26
C TYR A 501 4.17 17.55 -4.60
N ARG A 502 3.35 16.51 -4.57
CA ARG A 502 2.56 16.14 -5.75
C ARG A 502 1.21 16.86 -5.74
N THR A 503 0.60 16.99 -6.91
CA THR A 503 -0.81 17.39 -7.04
C THR A 503 -1.71 16.28 -6.52
N SER A 504 -2.42 16.51 -5.42
CA SER A 504 -3.34 15.52 -4.83
C SER A 504 -4.58 15.32 -5.70
N PRO A 505 -5.08 14.07 -5.90
CA PRO A 505 -6.33 13.82 -6.59
C PRO A 505 -7.51 14.45 -5.85
N LEU A 506 -8.50 14.96 -6.60
CA LEU A 506 -9.66 15.63 -6.03
C LEU A 506 -10.94 14.76 -5.99
N LYS A 507 -10.93 13.56 -6.56
CA LYS A 507 -12.08 12.67 -6.48
C LYS A 507 -12.32 12.17 -5.07
N GLY A 508 -13.59 12.16 -4.66
CA GLY A 508 -13.98 11.71 -3.33
C GLY A 508 -13.66 12.70 -2.20
N LEU A 509 -13.51 14.00 -2.49
CA LEU A 509 -13.16 15.03 -1.50
C LEU A 509 -14.09 15.08 -0.29
N PHE A 510 -15.38 14.71 -0.43
CA PHE A 510 -16.31 14.68 0.68
C PHE A 510 -15.87 13.71 1.80
N ALA A 511 -15.15 12.66 1.45
CA ALA A 511 -14.61 11.70 2.40
C ALA A 511 -13.31 12.18 3.09
N HIS A 512 -12.73 13.29 2.64
CA HIS A 512 -11.47 13.84 3.17
C HIS A 512 -11.65 14.92 4.24
N GLN A 513 -12.87 15.39 4.48
CA GLN A 513 -13.10 16.59 5.30
C GLN A 513 -12.63 16.46 6.75
N LYS A 514 -12.70 15.24 7.31
CA LYS A 514 -12.26 15.02 8.69
C LYS A 514 -10.74 15.21 8.83
N GLY A 515 -10.34 16.04 9.78
CA GLY A 515 -8.94 16.42 10.00
C GLY A 515 -8.42 17.52 9.09
N GLY A 516 -9.26 18.03 8.15
CA GLY A 516 -8.93 19.12 7.24
C GLY A 516 -8.23 18.69 5.95
N PHE A 517 -7.72 19.67 5.24
CA PHE A 517 -7.11 19.58 3.92
C PHE A 517 -5.63 19.91 3.96
N PHE A 518 -4.90 19.60 2.90
CA PHE A 518 -3.44 19.54 2.78
C PHE A 518 -2.84 18.39 3.62
N HIS A 519 -1.53 18.19 3.50
CA HIS A 519 -0.83 17.09 4.18
C HIS A 519 -0.94 17.14 5.71
N ASP A 520 -1.13 18.31 6.28
CA ASP A 520 -1.12 18.53 7.74
C ASP A 520 -2.49 18.93 8.33
N GLY A 521 -3.50 19.11 7.46
CA GLY A 521 -4.84 19.52 7.89
C GLY A 521 -4.98 21.01 8.20
N ARG A 522 -4.06 21.87 7.67
CA ARG A 522 -4.05 23.31 7.98
C ARG A 522 -5.31 24.08 7.59
N PHE A 523 -6.08 23.56 6.65
CA PHE A 523 -7.36 24.16 6.23
C PHE A 523 -8.54 23.28 6.63
N ALA A 524 -9.41 23.80 7.46
CA ALA A 524 -10.55 23.03 7.97
C ALA A 524 -11.67 22.84 6.93
N THR A 525 -11.75 23.70 5.90
CA THR A 525 -12.83 23.68 4.91
C THR A 525 -12.31 23.88 3.49
N LEU A 526 -13.06 23.39 2.48
CA LEU A 526 -12.77 23.64 1.07
C LEU A 526 -12.73 25.14 0.73
N LEU A 527 -13.58 25.94 1.38
CA LEU A 527 -13.57 27.39 1.17
C LEU A 527 -12.23 28.00 1.59
N GLN A 528 -11.65 27.56 2.70
CA GLN A 528 -10.32 28.02 3.13
C GLN A 528 -9.22 27.60 2.15
N VAL A 529 -9.32 26.40 1.57
CA VAL A 529 -8.41 25.96 0.51
C VAL A 529 -8.51 26.87 -0.72
N VAL A 530 -9.74 27.16 -1.17
CA VAL A 530 -9.97 28.06 -2.32
C VAL A 530 -9.49 29.48 -2.03
N GLN A 531 -9.75 30.01 -0.84
CA GLN A 531 -9.24 31.31 -0.40
C GLN A 531 -7.72 31.36 -0.37
N HIS A 532 -7.08 30.30 0.12
CA HIS A 532 -5.61 30.18 0.11
C HIS A 532 -5.05 30.27 -1.32
N TYR A 533 -5.57 29.48 -2.25
CA TYR A 533 -5.11 29.52 -3.64
C TYR A 533 -5.45 30.85 -4.33
N ASN A 534 -6.61 31.43 -4.01
CA ASN A 534 -6.99 32.76 -4.52
C ASN A 534 -5.95 33.82 -4.15
N LEU A 535 -5.46 33.77 -2.91
CA LEU A 535 -4.42 34.68 -2.41
C LEU A 535 -3.03 34.31 -2.96
N ALA A 536 -2.61 33.07 -2.79
CA ALA A 536 -1.24 32.61 -3.12
C ALA A 536 -0.92 32.73 -4.61
N LEU A 537 -1.92 32.51 -5.47
CA LEU A 537 -1.77 32.55 -6.93
C LEU A 537 -2.30 33.86 -7.56
N ASN A 538 -2.75 34.85 -6.76
CA ASN A 538 -3.31 36.11 -7.21
C ASN A 538 -4.43 35.94 -8.25
N LEU A 539 -5.39 35.02 -7.99
CA LEU A 539 -6.44 34.67 -8.95
C LEU A 539 -7.51 35.73 -9.11
N ASN A 540 -7.70 36.58 -8.08
CA ASN A 540 -8.71 37.63 -8.02
C ASN A 540 -10.16 37.13 -8.20
N LEU A 541 -10.45 35.93 -7.68
CA LEU A 541 -11.80 35.36 -7.70
C LEU A 541 -12.74 36.17 -6.81
N THR A 542 -13.95 36.42 -7.29
CA THR A 542 -15.03 36.98 -6.49
C THR A 542 -15.52 35.98 -5.45
N THR A 543 -16.22 36.46 -4.41
CA THR A 543 -16.86 35.60 -3.40
C THR A 543 -17.80 34.57 -4.02
N GLN A 544 -18.58 34.98 -5.04
CA GLN A 544 -19.48 34.06 -5.76
C GLN A 544 -18.69 32.95 -6.48
N GLN A 545 -17.65 33.31 -7.20
CA GLN A 545 -16.80 32.32 -7.89
C GLN A 545 -16.14 31.34 -6.92
N MET A 546 -15.68 31.81 -5.77
CA MET A 546 -15.10 30.93 -4.74
C MET A 546 -16.16 29.97 -4.17
N ASN A 547 -17.38 30.42 -3.93
CA ASN A 547 -18.47 29.56 -3.46
C ASN A 547 -18.91 28.55 -4.52
N ASP A 548 -19.07 28.96 -5.77
CA ASP A 548 -19.40 28.07 -6.88
C ASP A 548 -18.30 26.99 -7.07
N LEU A 549 -17.02 27.38 -6.98
CA LEU A 549 -15.89 26.47 -7.01
C LEU A 549 -15.92 25.45 -5.87
N VAL A 550 -16.32 25.85 -4.67
CA VAL A 550 -16.50 24.91 -3.53
C VAL A 550 -17.60 23.89 -3.84
N GLU A 551 -18.71 24.28 -4.44
CA GLU A 551 -19.77 23.34 -4.84
C GLU A 551 -19.29 22.37 -5.93
N TYR A 552 -18.48 22.82 -6.89
CA TYR A 552 -17.83 21.95 -7.85
C TYR A 552 -16.90 20.94 -7.18
N LEU A 553 -16.03 21.38 -6.29
CA LEU A 553 -15.13 20.49 -5.55
C LEU A 553 -15.87 19.44 -4.70
N LYS A 554 -17.05 19.77 -4.18
CA LYS A 554 -17.92 18.81 -3.49
C LYS A 554 -18.54 17.78 -4.42
N SER A 555 -18.66 18.10 -5.72
CA SER A 555 -19.24 17.20 -6.73
C SER A 555 -18.24 16.17 -7.26
N LEU A 556 -16.96 16.34 -6.96
CA LEU A 556 -15.88 15.43 -7.34
C LEU A 556 -15.74 14.29 -6.31
#